data_b082adc5200bb755fa49cf8d63969c66
#
_entry.id   b082adc5200bb755fa49cf8d63969c66
#
_cell.length_a   1.000
_cell.length_b   1.000
_cell.length_c   1.000
_cell.angle_alpha   90.00
_cell.angle_beta   90.00
_cell.angle_gamma   90.00
#
_symmetry.space_group_name_H-M   'P 1'
#
loop_
_entity.id
_entity.type
_entity.pdbx_description
1 polymer ?
#
loop_
_entity_poly.entity_id
_entity_poly.type
_entity_poly.pdbx_seq_one_letter_code
_entity_poly.pdbx_strand_id
1 'polypeptide(L)'
;MPGLADPAGAPDLADSPPPGTISLPPAVFLPPAVFLMGPTASGKTALAIELRERFSVDIISVDSALVYRGMDIGTAKPDPATLRRAPHALIDIRDPSESYSAADFRADALAEMARITARGRVPLLTGGTMLYFRALSQGLAELPSADPVVREAIEARARREGWKALHDRLAALDPASAARIHPRFHTPWVAI
;
A
#
# COMPACT_ATOMS: atom_id res chain seq x y z
N MET A 1 47.53 -39.23 15.14
CA MET A 1 47.33 -38.12 14.19
C MET A 1 45.87 -38.06 13.86
N PRO A 2 45.05 -37.14 14.43
CA PRO A 2 43.65 -36.98 14.04
C PRO A 2 43.54 -36.09 12.80
N GLY A 3 42.72 -36.53 11.84
CA GLY A 3 42.48 -35.87 10.55
C GLY A 3 41.81 -34.51 10.68
N LEU A 4 42.24 -33.57 9.83
CA LEU A 4 41.59 -32.28 9.62
C LEU A 4 40.20 -32.49 9.05
N ALA A 5 39.20 -31.90 9.70
CA ALA A 5 37.89 -31.74 9.16
C ALA A 5 37.88 -30.62 8.08
N ASP A 6 37.31 -30.92 6.95
CA ASP A 6 37.06 -30.01 5.83
C ASP A 6 36.04 -28.94 6.26
N PRO A 7 36.26 -27.62 6.06
CA PRO A 7 35.26 -26.62 6.38
C PRO A 7 34.14 -26.63 5.34
N ALA A 8 32.94 -26.73 5.87
CA ALA A 8 31.68 -26.74 5.16
C ALA A 8 31.59 -25.71 4.02
N GLY A 9 31.04 -26.18 2.88
CA GLY A 9 30.91 -25.45 1.65
C GLY A 9 30.22 -24.08 1.80
N ALA A 10 30.83 -23.09 1.20
CA ALA A 10 30.20 -21.81 0.94
C ALA A 10 28.98 -22.02 0.01
N PRO A 11 27.86 -21.32 0.23
CA PRO A 11 26.72 -21.42 -0.68
C PRO A 11 27.11 -20.93 -2.08
N ASP A 12 26.76 -21.74 -3.06
CA ASP A 12 26.99 -21.47 -4.47
C ASP A 12 26.25 -20.20 -4.89
N LEU A 13 26.97 -19.13 -5.19
CA LEU A 13 26.44 -17.83 -5.64
C LEU A 13 26.01 -17.83 -7.11
N ALA A 14 25.97 -18.99 -7.77
CA ALA A 14 25.68 -19.08 -9.20
C ALA A 14 24.18 -18.94 -9.54
N ASP A 15 23.28 -18.97 -8.54
CA ASP A 15 21.81 -18.92 -8.75
C ASP A 15 21.18 -17.58 -8.38
N SER A 16 21.98 -16.55 -8.16
CA SER A 16 21.45 -15.21 -7.94
C SER A 16 21.13 -14.54 -9.29
N PRO A 17 19.90 -14.05 -9.50
CA PRO A 17 19.55 -13.35 -10.72
C PRO A 17 20.44 -12.10 -10.88
N PRO A 18 20.78 -11.69 -12.12
CA PRO A 18 21.64 -10.55 -12.36
C PRO A 18 21.07 -9.28 -11.75
N PRO A 19 21.90 -8.38 -11.20
CA PRO A 19 21.44 -7.12 -10.61
C PRO A 19 20.75 -6.29 -11.70
N GLY A 20 19.47 -5.97 -11.49
CA GLY A 20 18.67 -5.18 -12.43
C GLY A 20 17.45 -5.90 -13.03
N THR A 21 17.24 -7.17 -12.79
CA THR A 21 16.01 -7.84 -13.21
C THR A 21 14.90 -7.45 -12.22
N ILE A 22 14.13 -6.39 -12.56
CA ILE A 22 12.87 -6.10 -11.90
C ILE A 22 11.92 -7.24 -12.29
N SER A 23 11.78 -8.23 -11.42
CA SER A 23 10.71 -9.21 -11.54
C SER A 23 9.40 -8.44 -11.36
N LEU A 24 8.69 -8.17 -12.45
CA LEU A 24 7.33 -7.67 -12.36
C LEU A 24 6.50 -8.72 -11.61
N PRO A 25 5.72 -8.33 -10.61
CA PRO A 25 4.82 -9.27 -9.94
C PRO A 25 3.91 -9.91 -10.99
N PRO A 26 3.53 -11.18 -10.83
CA PRO A 26 2.63 -11.85 -11.76
C PRO A 26 1.39 -10.97 -11.92
N ALA A 27 0.96 -10.79 -13.18
CA ALA A 27 -0.21 -9.98 -13.50
C ALA A 27 -1.39 -10.48 -12.66
N VAL A 28 -1.76 -9.71 -11.65
CA VAL A 28 -2.93 -10.02 -10.83
C VAL A 28 -4.14 -9.75 -11.71
N PHE A 29 -4.78 -10.81 -12.14
CA PHE A 29 -6.02 -10.69 -12.89
C PHE A 29 -7.10 -10.19 -11.93
N LEU A 30 -7.30 -8.87 -11.91
CA LEU A 30 -8.38 -8.27 -11.13
C LEU A 30 -9.72 -8.61 -11.79
N PRO A 31 -10.74 -8.99 -11.02
CA PRO A 31 -12.10 -9.08 -11.56
C PRO A 31 -12.53 -7.71 -12.09
N PRO A 32 -13.40 -7.65 -13.10
CA PRO A 32 -13.94 -6.39 -13.60
C PRO A 32 -14.48 -5.54 -12.44
N ALA A 33 -14.00 -4.31 -12.33
CA ALA A 33 -14.35 -3.39 -11.26
C ALA A 33 -14.45 -1.96 -11.78
N VAL A 34 -15.25 -1.14 -11.12
CA VAL A 34 -15.38 0.29 -11.43
C VAL A 34 -14.64 1.10 -10.37
N PHE A 35 -13.76 2.02 -10.79
CA PHE A 35 -13.04 2.92 -9.92
C PHE A 35 -13.63 4.32 -10.01
N LEU A 36 -14.22 4.80 -8.91
CA LEU A 36 -14.76 6.14 -8.77
C LEU A 36 -13.83 6.96 -7.89
N MET A 37 -12.85 7.58 -8.52
CA MET A 37 -11.76 8.34 -7.88
C MET A 37 -12.03 9.85 -7.91
N GLY A 38 -11.52 10.56 -6.92
CA GLY A 38 -11.55 12.02 -6.91
C GLY A 38 -11.36 12.63 -5.53
N PRO A 39 -11.20 13.96 -5.42
CA PRO A 39 -10.98 14.64 -4.16
C PRO A 39 -12.21 14.54 -3.22
N THR A 40 -11.98 14.82 -1.94
CA THR A 40 -13.09 14.94 -0.96
C THR A 40 -14.08 16.01 -1.42
N ALA A 41 -15.35 15.83 -1.08
CA ALA A 41 -16.47 16.73 -1.44
C ALA A 41 -16.80 16.83 -2.96
N SER A 42 -16.27 15.93 -3.81
CA SER A 42 -16.60 15.90 -5.25
C SER A 42 -17.90 15.17 -5.61
N GLY A 43 -18.71 14.78 -4.63
CA GLY A 43 -19.98 14.09 -4.87
C GLY A 43 -19.89 12.58 -5.09
N LYS A 44 -18.70 11.96 -4.96
CA LYS A 44 -18.50 10.52 -5.19
C LYS A 44 -19.45 9.63 -4.40
N THR A 45 -19.66 9.93 -3.11
CA THR A 45 -20.52 9.12 -2.25
C THR A 45 -21.97 9.11 -2.75
N ALA A 46 -22.51 10.28 -3.12
CA ALA A 46 -23.86 10.37 -3.66
C ALA A 46 -23.98 9.59 -4.98
N LEU A 47 -23.01 9.73 -5.89
CA LEU A 47 -22.97 8.99 -7.13
C LEU A 47 -22.84 7.48 -6.92
N ALA A 48 -21.98 7.04 -5.98
CA ALA A 48 -21.82 5.63 -5.67
C ALA A 48 -23.12 5.00 -5.15
N ILE A 49 -23.87 5.73 -4.31
CA ILE A 49 -25.20 5.30 -3.82
C ILE A 49 -26.19 5.17 -4.98
N GLU A 50 -26.25 6.16 -5.85
CA GLU A 50 -27.14 6.15 -7.01
C GLU A 50 -26.80 4.99 -7.97
N LEU A 51 -25.51 4.75 -8.22
CA LEU A 51 -25.07 3.62 -9.03
C LEU A 51 -25.49 2.28 -8.41
N ARG A 52 -25.36 2.15 -7.09
CA ARG A 52 -25.76 0.92 -6.39
C ARG A 52 -27.27 0.68 -6.44
N GLU A 53 -28.06 1.73 -6.43
CA GLU A 53 -29.54 1.64 -6.52
C GLU A 53 -30.02 1.26 -7.93
N ARG A 54 -29.26 1.66 -8.97
CA ARG A 54 -29.65 1.43 -10.37
C ARG A 54 -28.99 0.21 -11.00
N PHE A 55 -27.83 -0.21 -10.49
CA PHE A 55 -27.03 -1.28 -11.07
C PHE A 55 -26.64 -2.33 -10.04
N SER A 56 -26.30 -3.52 -10.53
CA SER A 56 -25.82 -4.62 -9.70
C SER A 56 -24.36 -4.39 -9.24
N VAL A 57 -24.11 -3.32 -8.51
CA VAL A 57 -22.78 -3.01 -7.95
C VAL A 57 -22.81 -3.03 -6.42
N ASP A 58 -21.68 -3.37 -5.78
CA ASP A 58 -21.48 -3.20 -4.35
C ASP A 58 -20.26 -2.31 -4.09
N ILE A 59 -20.36 -1.47 -3.06
CA ILE A 59 -19.41 -0.40 -2.81
C ILE A 59 -18.28 -0.89 -1.88
N ILE A 60 -17.04 -0.56 -2.27
CA ILE A 60 -15.85 -0.70 -1.43
C ILE A 60 -15.27 0.69 -1.20
N SER A 61 -15.08 1.08 0.06
CA SER A 61 -14.45 2.35 0.43
C SER A 61 -12.95 2.30 0.20
N VAL A 62 -12.39 3.33 -0.47
CA VAL A 62 -10.97 3.51 -0.73
C VAL A 62 -10.49 4.77 -0.01
N ASP A 63 -10.48 4.69 1.32
CA ASP A 63 -10.16 5.81 2.19
C ASP A 63 -9.38 5.37 3.42
N SER A 64 -8.26 6.05 3.70
CA SER A 64 -7.36 5.69 4.80
C SER A 64 -7.84 6.15 6.19
N ALA A 65 -8.88 6.99 6.26
CA ALA A 65 -9.46 7.44 7.52
C ALA A 65 -10.75 6.68 7.86
N LEU A 66 -11.58 6.37 6.86
CA LEU A 66 -12.87 5.71 7.07
C LEU A 66 -12.74 4.26 7.58
N VAL A 67 -11.58 3.66 7.44
CA VAL A 67 -11.27 2.31 7.91
C VAL A 67 -11.34 2.20 9.43
N TYR A 68 -11.16 3.30 10.17
CA TYR A 68 -11.09 3.31 11.63
C TYR A 68 -12.45 3.52 12.29
N ARG A 69 -12.75 2.67 13.30
CA ARG A 69 -13.95 2.79 14.12
C ARG A 69 -13.96 4.08 14.93
N GLY A 70 -15.12 4.73 15.05
CA GLY A 70 -15.28 5.93 15.86
C GLY A 70 -14.63 7.21 15.31
N MET A 71 -13.92 7.13 14.18
CA MET A 71 -13.40 8.32 13.49
C MET A 71 -14.47 8.91 12.56
N ASP A 72 -15.53 9.46 13.14
CA ASP A 72 -16.72 9.88 12.39
C ASP A 72 -16.73 11.38 12.11
N ILE A 73 -15.99 12.17 12.89
CA ILE A 73 -15.94 13.64 12.77
C ILE A 73 -14.75 14.03 11.89
N GLY A 74 -14.97 14.88 10.90
CA GLY A 74 -13.93 15.41 10.02
C GLY A 74 -13.44 14.46 8.92
N THR A 75 -13.96 13.23 8.87
CA THR A 75 -13.55 12.21 7.89
C THR A 75 -14.49 12.10 6.70
N ALA A 76 -15.59 12.84 6.70
CA ALA A 76 -16.67 12.71 5.71
C ALA A 76 -17.26 11.29 5.61
N LYS A 77 -17.22 10.53 6.71
CA LYS A 77 -17.83 9.19 6.79
C LYS A 77 -19.33 9.30 6.55
N PRO A 78 -19.92 8.45 5.70
CA PRO A 78 -21.36 8.41 5.53
C PRO A 78 -22.07 8.09 6.86
N ASP A 79 -23.19 8.76 7.09
CA ASP A 79 -23.98 8.52 8.30
C ASP A 79 -24.57 7.10 8.35
N PRO A 80 -25.00 6.62 9.53
CA PRO A 80 -25.53 5.28 9.69
C PRO A 80 -26.78 4.99 8.83
N ALA A 81 -27.61 5.99 8.51
CA ALA A 81 -28.76 5.80 7.65
C ALA A 81 -28.32 5.57 6.19
N THR A 82 -27.34 6.33 5.74
CA THR A 82 -26.70 6.15 4.43
C THR A 82 -26.04 4.78 4.31
N LEU A 83 -25.27 4.33 5.33
CA LEU A 83 -24.61 3.03 5.34
C LEU A 83 -25.61 1.87 5.37
N ARG A 84 -26.76 2.02 6.01
CA ARG A 84 -27.84 1.00 5.93
C ARG A 84 -28.44 0.90 4.52
N ARG A 85 -28.64 2.03 3.83
CA ARG A 85 -29.20 2.08 2.47
C ARG A 85 -28.19 1.57 1.43
N ALA A 86 -26.95 1.98 1.58
CA ALA A 86 -25.84 1.62 0.70
C ALA A 86 -24.62 1.19 1.54
N PRO A 87 -24.55 -0.08 1.93
CA PRO A 87 -23.40 -0.60 2.65
C PRO A 87 -22.09 -0.40 1.87
N HIS A 88 -21.08 0.09 2.55
CA HIS A 88 -19.73 0.23 2.02
C HIS A 88 -18.82 -0.76 2.76
N ALA A 89 -18.18 -1.65 2.04
CA ALA A 89 -17.13 -2.49 2.61
C ALA A 89 -15.90 -1.63 2.97
N LEU A 90 -15.10 -2.09 3.90
CA LEU A 90 -13.87 -1.48 4.40
C LEU A 90 -14.09 -0.14 5.12
N ILE A 91 -15.25 0.08 5.72
CA ILE A 91 -15.50 1.12 6.73
C ILE A 91 -15.56 0.46 8.10
N ASP A 92 -14.99 1.11 9.14
CA ASP A 92 -15.02 0.68 10.54
C ASP A 92 -14.46 -0.73 10.80
N ILE A 93 -13.43 -1.13 10.10
CA ILE A 93 -12.82 -2.46 10.18
C ILE A 93 -11.59 -2.53 11.10
N ARG A 94 -11.03 -1.39 11.50
CA ARG A 94 -9.83 -1.31 12.37
C ARG A 94 -10.08 -0.45 13.60
N ASP A 95 -9.33 -0.75 14.67
CA ASP A 95 -9.23 0.14 15.81
C ASP A 95 -8.25 1.28 15.49
N PRO A 96 -8.46 2.52 16.00
CA PRO A 96 -7.51 3.61 15.76
C PRO A 96 -6.07 3.37 16.27
N SER A 97 -5.88 2.44 17.19
CA SER A 97 -4.55 2.02 17.67
C SER A 97 -3.83 1.06 16.71
N GLU A 98 -4.54 0.48 15.74
CA GLU A 98 -3.97 -0.43 14.76
C GLU A 98 -3.45 0.34 13.53
N SER A 99 -2.35 -0.13 12.95
CA SER A 99 -1.89 0.36 11.66
C SER A 99 -2.70 -0.27 10.52
N TYR A 100 -2.91 0.49 9.45
CA TYR A 100 -3.53 -0.02 8.23
C TYR A 100 -2.78 0.49 7.01
N SER A 101 -1.98 -0.37 6.45
CA SER A 101 -1.09 -0.06 5.32
C SER A 101 -1.79 -0.21 3.96
N ALA A 102 -1.13 0.25 2.89
CA ALA A 102 -1.59 0.00 1.53
C ALA A 102 -1.58 -1.50 1.16
N ALA A 103 -0.74 -2.31 1.81
CA ALA A 103 -0.72 -3.76 1.63
C ALA A 103 -1.93 -4.42 2.29
N ASP A 104 -2.29 -4.00 3.51
CA ASP A 104 -3.50 -4.48 4.20
C ASP A 104 -4.74 -4.11 3.39
N PHE A 105 -4.83 -2.85 2.93
CA PHE A 105 -5.93 -2.41 2.06
C PHE A 105 -6.03 -3.29 0.80
N ARG A 106 -4.91 -3.55 0.13
CA ARG A 106 -4.90 -4.36 -1.09
C ARG A 106 -5.43 -5.78 -0.83
N ALA A 107 -4.98 -6.40 0.24
CA ALA A 107 -5.44 -7.74 0.62
C ALA A 107 -6.95 -7.77 0.91
N ASP A 108 -7.43 -6.86 1.74
CA ASP A 108 -8.84 -6.75 2.12
C ASP A 108 -9.72 -6.38 0.91
N ALA A 109 -9.27 -5.44 0.06
CA ALA A 109 -10.01 -5.04 -1.14
C ALA A 109 -10.13 -6.18 -2.16
N LEU A 110 -9.07 -6.97 -2.38
CA LEU A 110 -9.12 -8.14 -3.27
C LEU A 110 -10.09 -9.20 -2.74
N ALA A 111 -10.11 -9.46 -1.44
CA ALA A 111 -11.03 -10.38 -0.81
C ALA A 111 -12.50 -9.91 -0.98
N GLU A 112 -12.77 -8.63 -0.75
CA GLU A 112 -14.11 -8.05 -0.97
C GLU A 112 -14.52 -8.08 -2.44
N MET A 113 -13.63 -7.74 -3.36
CA MET A 113 -13.89 -7.84 -4.81
C MET A 113 -14.27 -9.25 -5.22
N ALA A 114 -13.52 -10.26 -4.77
CA ALA A 114 -13.83 -11.65 -5.04
C ALA A 114 -15.20 -12.06 -4.49
N ARG A 115 -15.53 -11.63 -3.25
CA ARG A 115 -16.82 -11.90 -2.60
C ARG A 115 -17.99 -11.25 -3.34
N ILE A 116 -17.82 -10.02 -3.84
CA ILE A 116 -18.82 -9.29 -4.62
C ILE A 116 -19.03 -9.98 -5.96
N THR A 117 -17.96 -10.32 -6.66
CA THR A 117 -18.01 -10.99 -7.96
C THR A 117 -18.65 -12.38 -7.88
N ALA A 118 -18.37 -13.14 -6.82
CA ALA A 118 -19.00 -14.44 -6.59
C ALA A 118 -20.52 -14.36 -6.42
N ARG A 119 -21.07 -13.19 -6.06
CA ARG A 119 -22.51 -12.92 -6.00
C ARG A 119 -23.09 -12.38 -7.31
N GLY A 120 -22.31 -12.37 -8.40
CA GLY A 120 -22.71 -11.83 -9.68
C GLY A 120 -22.85 -10.31 -9.73
N ARG A 121 -22.19 -9.59 -8.80
CA ARG A 121 -22.22 -8.13 -8.73
C ARG A 121 -20.86 -7.54 -9.12
N VAL A 122 -20.83 -6.28 -9.50
CA VAL A 122 -19.60 -5.59 -9.89
C VAL A 122 -19.06 -4.77 -8.70
N PRO A 123 -17.78 -4.94 -8.31
CA PRO A 123 -17.17 -4.09 -7.31
C PRO A 123 -17.08 -2.63 -7.77
N LEU A 124 -17.61 -1.70 -6.97
CA LEU A 124 -17.47 -0.25 -7.14
C LEU A 124 -16.56 0.31 -6.05
N LEU A 125 -15.31 0.58 -6.41
CA LEU A 125 -14.33 1.15 -5.50
C LEU A 125 -14.43 2.67 -5.53
N THR A 126 -14.76 3.29 -4.40
CA THR A 126 -14.95 4.75 -4.30
C THR A 126 -14.10 5.36 -3.21
N GLY A 127 -13.37 6.43 -3.52
CA GLY A 127 -12.57 7.13 -2.52
C GLY A 127 -11.57 8.15 -3.05
N GLY A 128 -10.75 8.66 -2.12
CA GLY A 128 -9.75 9.69 -2.40
C GLY A 128 -8.30 9.26 -2.19
N THR A 129 -8.05 8.09 -1.60
CA THR A 129 -6.68 7.63 -1.28
C THR A 129 -6.01 7.01 -2.51
N MET A 130 -5.33 7.86 -3.30
CA MET A 130 -4.71 7.45 -4.58
C MET A 130 -3.66 6.35 -4.41
N LEU A 131 -2.94 6.33 -3.27
CA LEU A 131 -1.98 5.26 -2.96
C LEU A 131 -2.66 3.88 -2.94
N TYR A 132 -3.87 3.80 -2.40
CA TYR A 132 -4.64 2.56 -2.33
C TYR A 132 -5.10 2.09 -3.72
N PHE A 133 -5.55 3.00 -4.58
CA PHE A 133 -5.87 2.67 -5.97
C PHE A 133 -4.63 2.19 -6.74
N ARG A 134 -3.48 2.81 -6.52
CA ARG A 134 -2.21 2.37 -7.13
C ARG A 134 -1.80 0.99 -6.63
N ALA A 135 -1.83 0.77 -5.32
CA ALA A 135 -1.50 -0.52 -4.71
C ALA A 135 -2.38 -1.64 -5.28
N LEU A 136 -3.68 -1.36 -5.50
CA LEU A 136 -4.60 -2.34 -6.05
C LEU A 136 -4.34 -2.61 -7.54
N SER A 137 -4.19 -1.56 -8.36
CA SER A 137 -4.10 -1.68 -9.83
C SER A 137 -2.72 -2.09 -10.34
N GLN A 138 -1.66 -1.63 -9.68
CA GLN A 138 -0.27 -1.84 -10.11
C GLN A 138 0.47 -2.88 -9.25
N GLY A 139 -0.14 -3.28 -8.13
CA GLY A 139 0.54 -4.04 -7.09
C GLY A 139 1.41 -3.13 -6.21
N LEU A 140 2.01 -3.75 -5.22
CA LEU A 140 3.06 -3.15 -4.42
C LEU A 140 4.37 -3.83 -4.79
N ALA A 141 5.44 -3.06 -4.88
CA ALA A 141 6.77 -3.67 -4.96
C ALA A 141 6.97 -4.53 -3.68
N GLU A 142 7.46 -5.73 -3.86
CA GLU A 142 7.88 -6.58 -2.74
C GLU A 142 9.16 -5.99 -2.12
N LEU A 143 8.99 -4.89 -1.39
CA LEU A 143 10.08 -4.33 -0.61
C LEU A 143 10.10 -5.03 0.74
N PRO A 144 11.28 -5.40 1.25
CA PRO A 144 11.40 -5.89 2.61
C PRO A 144 10.76 -4.91 3.60
N SER A 145 10.07 -5.44 4.60
CA SER A 145 9.59 -4.60 5.71
C SER A 145 10.74 -3.79 6.28
N ALA A 146 10.48 -2.51 6.60
CA ALA A 146 11.49 -1.65 7.17
C ALA A 146 12.03 -2.26 8.48
N ASP A 147 13.32 -2.61 8.51
CA ASP A 147 13.98 -3.11 9.71
C ASP A 147 14.22 -1.93 10.67
N PRO A 148 13.65 -1.97 11.90
CA PRO A 148 13.83 -0.91 12.87
C PRO A 148 15.32 -0.65 13.22
N VAL A 149 16.14 -1.69 13.25
CA VAL A 149 17.58 -1.58 13.56
C VAL A 149 18.32 -0.85 12.44
N VAL A 150 18.02 -1.19 11.19
CA VAL A 150 18.57 -0.51 10.01
C VAL A 150 18.13 0.96 9.98
N ARG A 151 16.85 1.22 10.27
CA ARG A 151 16.30 2.58 10.34
C ARG A 151 17.04 3.42 11.37
N GLU A 152 17.19 2.91 12.61
CA GLU A 152 17.88 3.62 13.67
C GLU A 152 19.35 3.89 13.33
N ALA A 153 20.02 2.91 12.70
CA ALA A 153 21.40 3.09 12.23
C ALA A 153 21.52 4.20 11.17
N ILE A 154 20.58 4.27 10.22
CA ILE A 154 20.52 5.33 9.19
C ILE A 154 20.29 6.70 9.86
N GLU A 155 19.34 6.80 10.78
CA GLU A 155 19.05 8.05 11.50
C GLU A 155 20.24 8.50 12.38
N ALA A 156 20.87 7.57 13.08
CA ALA A 156 22.09 7.87 13.86
C ALA A 156 23.21 8.38 12.97
N ARG A 157 23.35 7.79 11.78
CA ARG A 157 24.32 8.25 10.80
C ARG A 157 23.96 9.62 10.24
N ALA A 158 22.68 9.88 9.94
CA ALA A 158 22.20 11.18 9.49
C ALA A 158 22.46 12.29 10.53
N ARG A 159 22.33 11.97 11.82
CA ARG A 159 22.66 12.91 12.90
C ARG A 159 24.15 13.27 12.95
N ARG A 160 25.04 12.34 12.61
CA ARG A 160 26.51 12.56 12.63
C ARG A 160 27.02 13.25 11.38
N GLU A 161 26.60 12.80 10.22
CA GLU A 161 27.19 13.13 8.92
C GLU A 161 26.31 14.09 8.10
N GLY A 162 25.06 14.28 8.52
CA GLY A 162 24.05 15.05 7.82
C GLY A 162 23.35 14.28 6.68
N TRP A 163 22.11 14.67 6.39
CA TRP A 163 21.29 14.03 5.34
C TRP A 163 21.90 14.13 3.94
N LYS A 164 22.64 15.22 3.66
CA LYS A 164 23.32 15.37 2.37
C LYS A 164 24.33 14.26 2.12
N ALA A 165 25.11 13.89 3.11
CA ALA A 165 26.12 12.82 2.99
C ALA A 165 25.43 11.45 2.70
N LEU A 166 24.27 11.21 3.31
CA LEU A 166 23.48 10.01 3.03
C LEU A 166 22.91 10.04 1.60
N HIS A 167 22.47 11.20 1.13
CA HIS A 167 22.01 11.37 -0.25
C HIS A 167 23.13 11.10 -1.25
N ASP A 168 24.31 11.65 -1.02
CA ASP A 168 25.48 11.45 -1.89
C ASP A 168 25.86 9.95 -1.94
N ARG A 169 25.74 9.24 -0.80
CA ARG A 169 25.93 7.79 -0.75
C ARG A 169 24.84 7.02 -1.50
N LEU A 170 23.55 7.42 -1.38
CA LEU A 170 22.47 6.83 -2.17
C LEU A 170 22.71 7.05 -3.66
N ALA A 171 23.16 8.25 -4.06
CA ALA A 171 23.47 8.56 -5.45
C ALA A 171 24.60 7.67 -6.03
N ALA A 172 25.52 7.23 -5.18
CA ALA A 172 26.56 6.28 -5.60
C ALA A 172 26.06 4.83 -5.71
N LEU A 173 25.05 4.43 -4.91
CA LEU A 173 24.49 3.07 -4.90
C LEU A 173 23.32 2.91 -5.86
N ASP A 174 22.43 3.87 -5.87
CA ASP A 174 21.22 3.93 -6.71
C ASP A 174 20.98 5.36 -7.21
N PRO A 175 21.61 5.75 -8.33
CA PRO A 175 21.46 7.06 -8.93
C PRO A 175 20.01 7.39 -9.32
N ALA A 176 19.23 6.38 -9.74
CA ALA A 176 17.85 6.56 -10.18
C ALA A 176 16.93 6.95 -9.01
N SER A 177 17.08 6.29 -7.86
CA SER A 177 16.36 6.66 -6.65
C SER A 177 16.80 8.00 -6.09
N ALA A 178 18.10 8.28 -6.08
CA ALA A 178 18.63 9.56 -5.61
C ALA A 178 18.11 10.75 -6.42
N ALA A 179 17.99 10.62 -7.74
CA ALA A 179 17.48 11.67 -8.62
C ALA A 179 16.01 12.06 -8.32
N ARG A 180 15.23 11.14 -7.74
CA ARG A 180 13.82 11.38 -7.39
C ARG A 180 13.63 12.04 -6.03
N ILE A 181 14.69 12.11 -5.22
CA ILE A 181 14.62 12.56 -3.83
C ILE A 181 15.45 13.83 -3.68
N HIS A 182 14.81 14.90 -3.21
CA HIS A 182 15.54 16.17 -2.99
C HIS A 182 16.48 16.04 -1.77
N PRO A 183 17.76 16.47 -1.85
CA PRO A 183 18.75 16.30 -0.76
C PRO A 183 18.36 16.91 0.59
N ARG A 184 17.42 17.86 0.63
CA ARG A 184 16.93 18.51 1.86
C ARG A 184 15.65 17.90 2.40
N PHE A 185 15.15 16.84 1.80
CA PHE A 185 13.92 16.18 2.27
C PHE A 185 14.27 15.25 3.44
N HIS A 186 13.71 15.49 4.62
CA HIS A 186 14.11 14.79 5.86
C HIS A 186 13.21 13.59 6.22
N THR A 187 12.04 13.48 5.63
CA THR A 187 11.01 12.53 6.09
C THR A 187 10.85 11.26 5.25
N PRO A 188 10.99 11.23 3.92
CA PRO A 188 10.72 10.04 3.11
C PRO A 188 11.81 8.97 3.10
N TRP A 189 13.03 9.28 3.56
CA TRP A 189 14.18 8.38 3.47
C TRP A 189 14.07 7.11 4.30
N VAL A 190 13.20 7.13 5.27
CA VAL A 190 13.04 6.06 6.26
C VAL A 190 11.81 5.20 5.97
N ALA A 191 11.04 5.53 4.93
CA ALA A 191 9.80 4.85 4.57
C ALA A 191 9.89 4.01 3.29
N ILE A 192 11.11 3.85 2.73
CA ILE A 192 11.35 3.01 1.54
C ILE A 192 12.20 1.83 1.92
#